data_a428b4835d567726aab17a5d09af52df
#
_entry.id   a428b4835d567726aab17a5d09af52df
#
_cell.length_a   1.000
_cell.length_b   1.000
_cell.length_c   1.000
_cell.angle_alpha   90.00
_cell.angle_beta   90.00
_cell.angle_gamma   90.00
#
_symmetry.space_group_name_H-M   'P 1'
#
loop_
_entity.id
_entity.type
_entity.pdbx_description
1 polymer ?
#
loop_
_entity_poly.entity_id
_entity_poly.type
_entity_poly.pdbx_seq_one_letter_code
_entity_poly.pdbx_strand_id
1 'polypeptide(L)'
;KFKSEVLNKFVLDNKISSVTEYGCGDGNQLSYAEYPQYIGLDISEQAVKRSSALFSEDSSKSFSLYDPNEFEFNKQKFSADLVLSLDVIYHLVEDEVYRKYLQNIFNSAKKYVVIYSSNEEVHGMLHSRHVRHRNVTSDIEGWFPSWELKETIKNDNTQSESKGKEPSVDFFIFQSC
;
A
#
# COMPACT_ATOMS: atom_id res chain seq x y z
N LYS A 1 -11.36 -6.87 -7.58
CA LYS A 1 -12.46 -6.07 -8.15
C LYS A 1 -12.78 -4.86 -7.27
N PHE A 2 -13.23 -5.04 -6.02
CA PHE A 2 -13.52 -3.91 -5.10
C PHE A 2 -12.37 -2.90 -4.97
N LYS A 3 -11.14 -3.37 -4.73
CA LYS A 3 -9.98 -2.47 -4.58
C LYS A 3 -9.73 -1.62 -5.83
N SER A 4 -9.78 -2.23 -7.01
CA SER A 4 -9.57 -1.49 -8.27
C SER A 4 -10.68 -0.48 -8.54
N GLU A 5 -11.94 -0.77 -8.22
CA GLU A 5 -13.05 0.17 -8.35
C GLU A 5 -12.83 1.42 -7.49
N VAL A 6 -12.45 1.23 -6.21
CA VAL A 6 -12.15 2.34 -5.28
C VAL A 6 -10.96 3.16 -5.80
N LEU A 7 -9.87 2.50 -6.16
CA LEU A 7 -8.62 3.18 -6.54
C LEU A 7 -8.72 3.87 -7.90
N ASN A 8 -9.37 3.26 -8.90
CA ASN A 8 -9.57 3.89 -10.21
C ASN A 8 -10.41 5.18 -10.08
N LYS A 9 -11.49 5.11 -9.27
CA LYS A 9 -12.29 6.30 -8.96
C LYS A 9 -11.45 7.38 -8.27
N PHE A 10 -10.64 7.00 -7.26
CA PHE A 10 -9.78 7.94 -6.54
C PHE A 10 -8.74 8.61 -7.46
N VAL A 11 -8.09 7.82 -8.32
CA VAL A 11 -7.11 8.31 -9.30
C VAL A 11 -7.74 9.33 -10.24
N LEU A 12 -8.94 9.04 -10.75
CA LEU A 12 -9.67 9.92 -11.66
C LEU A 12 -10.09 11.21 -10.95
N ASP A 13 -10.77 11.11 -9.80
CA ASP A 13 -11.34 12.25 -9.08
C ASP A 13 -10.26 13.24 -8.60
N ASN A 14 -9.09 12.72 -8.19
CA ASN A 14 -7.98 13.53 -7.68
C ASN A 14 -6.93 13.88 -8.76
N LYS A 15 -7.18 13.56 -10.04
CA LYS A 15 -6.29 13.85 -11.17
C LYS A 15 -4.86 13.38 -10.92
N ILE A 16 -4.71 12.15 -10.43
CA ILE A 16 -3.43 11.53 -10.15
C ILE A 16 -2.71 11.24 -11.47
N SER A 17 -1.47 11.66 -11.59
CA SER A 17 -0.65 11.46 -12.78
C SER A 17 0.37 10.33 -12.63
N SER A 18 0.77 10.01 -11.42
CA SER A 18 1.76 8.96 -11.12
C SER A 18 1.42 8.19 -9.85
N VAL A 19 1.63 6.88 -9.89
CA VAL A 19 1.36 5.95 -8.80
C VAL A 19 2.59 5.11 -8.53
N THR A 20 2.98 4.96 -7.26
CA THR A 20 3.97 3.98 -6.81
C THR A 20 3.31 3.04 -5.81
N GLU A 21 3.43 1.74 -6.03
CA GLU A 21 2.88 0.71 -5.13
C GLU A 21 3.99 -0.09 -4.47
N TYR A 22 3.99 -0.13 -3.16
CA TYR A 22 4.89 -0.95 -2.35
C TYR A 22 4.22 -2.28 -2.04
N GLY A 23 4.85 -3.38 -2.46
CA GLY A 23 4.30 -4.73 -2.40
C GLY A 23 3.33 -5.02 -3.55
N CYS A 24 3.74 -4.72 -4.78
CA CYS A 24 2.88 -4.88 -5.97
C CYS A 24 2.57 -6.36 -6.33
N GLY A 25 3.28 -7.31 -5.74
CA GLY A 25 3.08 -8.72 -5.97
C GLY A 25 3.32 -9.13 -7.44
N ASP A 26 2.52 -10.07 -7.91
CA ASP A 26 2.63 -10.65 -9.26
C ASP A 26 1.92 -9.84 -10.37
N GLY A 27 1.36 -8.69 -10.03
CA GLY A 27 0.68 -7.79 -10.98
C GLY A 27 -0.78 -8.16 -11.31
N ASN A 28 -1.32 -9.26 -10.78
CA ASN A 28 -2.70 -9.65 -11.08
C ASN A 28 -3.73 -8.58 -10.68
N GLN A 29 -3.54 -7.92 -9.54
CA GLN A 29 -4.44 -6.84 -9.11
C GLN A 29 -4.33 -5.61 -10.00
N LEU A 30 -3.12 -5.29 -10.47
CA LEU A 30 -2.84 -4.19 -11.38
C LEU A 30 -3.55 -4.33 -12.73
N SER A 31 -3.86 -5.56 -13.17
CA SER A 31 -4.62 -5.80 -14.41
C SER A 31 -6.03 -5.17 -14.44
N TYR A 32 -6.55 -4.78 -13.28
CA TYR A 32 -7.85 -4.09 -13.16
C TYR A 32 -7.70 -2.59 -12.85
N ALA A 33 -6.46 -2.08 -12.84
CA ALA A 33 -6.16 -0.71 -12.47
C ALA A 33 -5.97 0.18 -13.72
N GLU A 34 -6.45 1.42 -13.61
CA GLU A 34 -6.37 2.43 -14.66
C GLU A 34 -5.43 3.57 -14.22
N TYR A 35 -4.16 3.23 -13.95
CA TYR A 35 -3.16 4.20 -13.49
C TYR A 35 -2.40 4.78 -14.68
N PRO A 36 -2.23 6.15 -14.76
CA PRO A 36 -1.55 6.79 -15.89
C PRO A 36 -0.08 6.42 -16.02
N GLN A 37 0.69 6.61 -14.94
CA GLN A 37 2.07 6.16 -14.80
C GLN A 37 2.20 5.34 -13.53
N TYR A 38 2.84 4.19 -13.60
CA TYR A 38 2.91 3.27 -12.46
C TYR A 38 4.30 2.69 -12.26
N ILE A 39 4.71 2.64 -11.00
CA ILE A 39 5.91 1.93 -10.55
C ILE A 39 5.50 0.92 -9.47
N GLY A 40 5.66 -0.38 -9.76
CA GLY A 40 5.48 -1.45 -8.80
C GLY A 40 6.80 -1.82 -8.13
N LEU A 41 6.79 -1.86 -6.80
CA LEU A 41 7.94 -2.24 -5.97
C LEU A 41 7.60 -3.50 -5.18
N ASP A 42 8.49 -4.48 -5.20
CA ASP A 42 8.36 -5.69 -4.38
C ASP A 42 9.72 -6.20 -3.92
N ILE A 43 9.78 -6.84 -2.76
CA ILE A 43 11.00 -7.49 -2.22
C ILE A 43 11.31 -8.82 -2.91
N SER A 44 10.34 -9.39 -3.62
CA SER A 44 10.45 -10.66 -4.32
C SER A 44 10.89 -10.47 -5.77
N GLU A 45 12.10 -10.90 -6.11
CA GLU A 45 12.54 -10.92 -7.51
C GLU A 45 11.57 -11.67 -8.42
N GLN A 46 10.95 -12.73 -7.92
CA GLN A 46 10.01 -13.53 -8.71
C GLN A 46 8.73 -12.75 -9.00
N ALA A 47 8.21 -11.98 -8.02
CA ALA A 47 7.07 -11.10 -8.21
C ALA A 47 7.38 -10.02 -9.27
N VAL A 48 8.51 -9.34 -9.12
CA VAL A 48 8.98 -8.32 -10.09
C VAL A 48 9.11 -8.88 -11.50
N LYS A 49 9.72 -10.08 -11.65
CA LYS A 49 9.85 -10.75 -12.97
C LYS A 49 8.50 -11.07 -13.59
N ARG A 50 7.54 -11.57 -12.80
CA ARG A 50 6.19 -11.90 -13.28
C ARG A 50 5.42 -10.66 -13.70
N SER A 51 5.42 -9.62 -12.88
CA SER A 51 4.75 -8.35 -13.18
C SER A 51 5.35 -7.69 -14.42
N SER A 52 6.70 -7.66 -14.53
CA SER A 52 7.38 -7.11 -15.71
C SER A 52 7.01 -7.87 -16.99
N ALA A 53 6.89 -9.20 -16.92
CA ALA A 53 6.49 -10.01 -18.06
C ALA A 53 5.01 -9.78 -18.44
N LEU A 54 4.13 -9.67 -17.44
CA LEU A 54 2.69 -9.45 -17.64
C LEU A 54 2.40 -8.11 -18.33
N PHE A 55 3.18 -7.07 -18.01
CA PHE A 55 2.99 -5.71 -18.53
C PHE A 55 4.10 -5.30 -19.52
N SER A 56 4.78 -6.25 -20.18
CA SER A 56 5.89 -5.97 -21.09
C SER A 56 5.55 -5.04 -22.25
N GLU A 57 4.29 -5.04 -22.69
CA GLU A 57 3.80 -4.19 -23.80
C GLU A 57 3.25 -2.83 -23.31
N ASP A 58 3.13 -2.61 -22.00
CA ASP A 58 2.61 -1.37 -21.42
C ASP A 58 3.74 -0.48 -20.89
N SER A 59 4.21 0.45 -21.71
CA SER A 59 5.29 1.37 -21.36
C SER A 59 4.96 2.36 -20.22
N SER A 60 3.69 2.46 -19.80
CA SER A 60 3.29 3.27 -18.65
C SER A 60 3.56 2.59 -17.32
N LYS A 61 3.95 1.32 -17.33
CA LYS A 61 4.19 0.50 -16.13
C LYS A 61 5.64 0.04 -16.07
N SER A 62 6.21 0.12 -14.88
CA SER A 62 7.56 -0.36 -14.59
C SER A 62 7.60 -1.05 -13.24
N PHE A 63 8.54 -1.97 -13.06
CA PHE A 63 8.68 -2.74 -11.84
C PHE A 63 10.13 -2.77 -11.39
N SER A 64 10.36 -2.70 -10.09
CA SER A 64 11.72 -2.73 -9.52
C SER A 64 11.74 -3.52 -8.22
N LEU A 65 12.85 -4.19 -7.98
CA LEU A 65 13.11 -4.77 -6.68
C LEU A 65 13.22 -3.65 -5.63
N TYR A 66 12.55 -3.85 -4.51
CA TYR A 66 12.58 -2.92 -3.39
C TYR A 66 13.57 -3.40 -2.33
N ASP A 67 14.63 -2.63 -2.11
CA ASP A 67 15.51 -2.79 -0.96
C ASP A 67 15.31 -1.59 0.00
N PRO A 68 14.80 -1.84 1.21
CA PRO A 68 14.62 -0.77 2.21
C PRO A 68 15.92 -0.04 2.57
N ASN A 69 17.08 -0.66 2.39
CA ASN A 69 18.38 -0.08 2.74
C ASN A 69 18.90 0.85 1.64
N GLU A 70 18.46 0.64 0.39
CA GLU A 70 18.83 1.46 -0.76
C GLU A 70 17.79 2.55 -1.08
N PHE A 71 16.75 2.71 -0.26
CA PHE A 71 15.65 3.62 -0.51
C PHE A 71 16.12 5.07 -0.73
N GLU A 72 17.02 5.60 0.08
CA GLU A 72 17.47 6.99 -0.01
C GLU A 72 18.14 7.31 -1.35
N PHE A 73 18.81 6.33 -1.97
CA PHE A 73 19.39 6.48 -3.32
C PHE A 73 18.32 6.49 -4.42
N ASN A 74 17.18 5.85 -4.18
CA ASN A 74 16.12 5.66 -5.16
C ASN A 74 14.88 6.54 -4.90
N LYS A 75 14.88 7.37 -3.86
CA LYS A 75 13.73 8.16 -3.41
C LYS A 75 13.08 8.98 -4.54
N GLN A 76 13.89 9.67 -5.35
CA GLN A 76 13.36 10.48 -6.47
C GLN A 76 12.71 9.59 -7.54
N LYS A 77 13.29 8.43 -7.83
CA LYS A 77 12.76 7.47 -8.81
C LYS A 77 11.39 6.93 -8.38
N PHE A 78 11.18 6.71 -7.08
CA PHE A 78 9.96 6.14 -6.54
C PHE A 78 8.92 7.18 -6.12
N SER A 79 9.22 8.47 -6.31
CA SER A 79 8.32 9.56 -5.91
C SER A 79 7.15 9.70 -6.87
N ALA A 80 5.92 9.70 -6.32
CA ALA A 80 4.67 9.76 -7.08
C ALA A 80 3.62 10.66 -6.44
N ASP A 81 2.60 11.06 -7.21
CA ASP A 81 1.44 11.78 -6.67
C ASP A 81 0.70 10.94 -5.63
N LEU A 82 0.56 9.66 -5.89
CA LEU A 82 -0.09 8.67 -5.04
C LEU A 82 0.85 7.51 -4.73
N VAL A 83 0.98 7.16 -3.47
CA VAL A 83 1.68 5.95 -3.04
C VAL A 83 0.69 4.96 -2.43
N LEU A 84 0.79 3.71 -2.83
CA LEU A 84 -0.09 2.61 -2.42
C LEU A 84 0.65 1.59 -1.55
N SER A 85 -0.06 1.06 -0.56
CA SER A 85 0.31 -0.13 0.20
C SER A 85 -0.93 -0.98 0.42
N LEU A 86 -1.05 -2.08 -0.32
CA LEU A 86 -2.25 -2.91 -0.33
C LEU A 86 -1.93 -4.31 0.18
N ASP A 87 -2.52 -4.71 1.30
CA ASP A 87 -2.32 -6.03 1.96
C ASP A 87 -0.88 -6.32 2.41
N VAL A 88 -0.05 -5.32 2.67
CA VAL A 88 1.36 -5.52 3.04
C VAL A 88 1.59 -5.35 4.54
N ILE A 89 1.03 -4.31 5.14
CA ILE A 89 1.41 -3.81 6.46
C ILE A 89 1.31 -4.86 7.57
N TYR A 90 0.25 -5.66 7.58
CA TYR A 90 0.07 -6.70 8.59
C TYR A 90 1.02 -7.90 8.43
N HIS A 91 1.78 -7.99 7.34
CA HIS A 91 2.89 -8.93 7.17
C HIS A 91 4.22 -8.43 7.74
N LEU A 92 4.31 -7.15 8.09
CA LEU A 92 5.52 -6.55 8.68
C LEU A 92 5.52 -6.75 10.19
N VAL A 93 5.96 -7.92 10.65
CA VAL A 93 5.86 -8.32 12.06
C VAL A 93 6.80 -7.53 12.96
N GLU A 94 8.01 -7.21 12.48
CA GLU A 94 9.03 -6.49 13.22
C GLU A 94 8.77 -4.98 13.23
N ASP A 95 8.86 -4.33 14.39
CA ASP A 95 8.54 -2.91 14.54
C ASP A 95 9.49 -1.99 13.76
N GLU A 96 10.76 -2.34 13.68
CA GLU A 96 11.75 -1.56 12.92
C GLU A 96 11.48 -1.61 11.42
N VAL A 97 11.14 -2.81 10.90
CA VAL A 97 10.79 -3.00 9.48
C VAL A 97 9.52 -2.24 9.15
N TYR A 98 8.50 -2.35 9.99
CA TYR A 98 7.23 -1.62 9.84
C TYR A 98 7.43 -0.10 9.83
N ARG A 99 8.19 0.44 10.80
CA ARG A 99 8.47 1.87 10.88
C ARG A 99 9.23 2.37 9.65
N LYS A 100 10.29 1.67 9.24
CA LYS A 100 11.08 2.01 8.07
C LYS A 100 10.26 1.95 6.78
N TYR A 101 9.40 0.94 6.66
CA TYR A 101 8.48 0.81 5.53
C TYR A 101 7.53 2.00 5.42
N LEU A 102 6.88 2.40 6.52
CA LEU A 102 6.02 3.59 6.54
C LEU A 102 6.81 4.87 6.21
N GLN A 103 8.01 5.04 6.75
CA GLN A 103 8.87 6.18 6.41
C GLN A 103 9.14 6.25 4.90
N ASN A 104 9.43 5.12 4.26
CA ASN A 104 9.69 5.08 2.83
C ASN A 104 8.45 5.41 2.00
N ILE A 105 7.27 4.90 2.38
CA ILE A 105 5.99 5.22 1.76
C ILE A 105 5.70 6.72 1.81
N PHE A 106 5.71 7.29 3.02
CA PHE A 106 5.38 8.70 3.22
C PHE A 106 6.42 9.65 2.61
N ASN A 107 7.68 9.25 2.58
CA ASN A 107 8.76 10.03 1.94
C ASN A 107 8.71 10.00 0.41
N SER A 108 8.08 9.01 -0.22
CA SER A 108 7.93 8.96 -1.68
C SER A 108 6.63 9.57 -2.19
N ALA A 109 5.67 9.83 -1.31
CA ALA A 109 4.39 10.42 -1.71
C ALA A 109 4.45 11.95 -1.79
N LYS A 110 3.90 12.51 -2.89
CA LYS A 110 3.79 13.96 -3.08
C LYS A 110 2.47 14.54 -2.58
N LYS A 111 1.37 13.79 -2.73
CA LYS A 111 0.02 14.29 -2.44
C LYS A 111 -0.77 13.34 -1.55
N TYR A 112 -0.75 12.03 -1.86
CA TYR A 112 -1.60 11.05 -1.21
C TYR A 112 -0.85 9.76 -0.89
N VAL A 113 -1.20 9.16 0.24
CA VAL A 113 -0.88 7.78 0.59
C VAL A 113 -2.19 7.03 0.79
N VAL A 114 -2.35 5.88 0.16
CA VAL A 114 -3.49 5.00 0.39
C VAL A 114 -3.01 3.66 0.92
N ILE A 115 -3.50 3.31 2.08
CA ILE A 115 -3.21 2.05 2.76
C ILE A 115 -4.47 1.20 2.80
N TYR A 116 -4.38 -0.06 2.38
CA TYR A 116 -5.42 -1.04 2.58
C TYR A 116 -4.93 -2.10 3.56
N SER A 117 -5.44 -2.04 4.79
CA SER A 117 -4.96 -2.87 5.91
C SER A 117 -6.01 -2.96 7.01
N SER A 118 -5.78 -3.85 7.98
CA SER A 118 -6.46 -3.79 9.27
C SER A 118 -5.95 -2.59 10.09
N ASN A 119 -6.78 -2.12 11.03
CA ASN A 119 -6.49 -0.98 11.90
C ASN A 119 -6.85 -1.24 13.36
N GLU A 120 -6.71 -2.45 13.80
CA GLU A 120 -7.01 -2.87 15.18
C GLU A 120 -5.78 -3.59 15.75
N GLU A 121 -5.39 -3.23 16.96
CA GLU A 121 -4.37 -4.00 17.68
C GLU A 121 -5.02 -5.24 18.29
N VAL A 122 -4.62 -6.41 17.85
CA VAL A 122 -5.15 -7.68 18.36
C VAL A 122 -4.16 -8.27 19.35
N HIS A 123 -4.58 -8.39 20.61
CA HIS A 123 -3.81 -9.02 21.67
C HIS A 123 -4.23 -10.47 21.89
N GLY A 124 -3.28 -11.42 21.90
CA GLY A 124 -3.51 -12.81 22.28
C GLY A 124 -2.97 -13.86 21.33
N MET A 125 -3.20 -15.13 21.66
CA MET A 125 -2.63 -16.32 20.98
C MET A 125 -3.17 -16.63 19.57
N LEU A 126 -3.98 -15.79 18.98
CA LEU A 126 -4.61 -16.00 17.66
C LEU A 126 -3.79 -15.49 16.48
N HIS A 127 -2.60 -14.96 16.72
CA HIS A 127 -1.73 -14.49 15.64
C HIS A 127 -1.03 -15.65 14.94
N SER A 128 -1.15 -15.71 13.63
CA SER A 128 -0.18 -16.48 12.84
C SER A 128 1.20 -15.84 13.04
N ARG A 129 2.27 -16.64 13.04
CA ARG A 129 3.65 -16.13 13.18
C ARG A 129 4.05 -15.09 12.11
N HIS A 130 3.20 -14.91 11.10
CA HIS A 130 3.47 -14.10 9.90
C HIS A 130 2.51 -12.91 9.76
N VAL A 131 1.65 -12.65 10.75
CA VAL A 131 0.69 -11.54 10.71
C VAL A 131 0.69 -10.83 12.05
N ARG A 132 0.80 -9.50 12.01
CA ARG A 132 0.66 -8.62 13.17
C ARG A 132 -0.23 -7.44 12.83
N HIS A 133 -1.37 -7.39 13.47
CA HIS A 133 -2.31 -6.28 13.36
C HIS A 133 -1.90 -5.13 14.28
N ARG A 134 -1.96 -3.90 13.77
CA ARG A 134 -1.61 -2.66 14.48
C ARG A 134 -2.68 -1.60 14.25
N ASN A 135 -2.73 -0.61 15.13
CA ASN A 135 -3.51 0.60 14.89
C ASN A 135 -2.70 1.55 13.98
N VAL A 136 -2.73 1.26 12.69
CA VAL A 136 -1.91 1.92 11.66
C VAL A 136 -2.19 3.41 11.58
N THR A 137 -3.46 3.82 11.69
CA THR A 137 -3.83 5.25 11.60
C THR A 137 -3.28 6.04 12.79
N SER A 138 -3.31 5.48 14.00
CA SER A 138 -2.74 6.13 15.19
C SER A 138 -1.21 6.26 15.09
N ASP A 139 -0.52 5.23 14.59
CA ASP A 139 0.92 5.29 14.38
C ASP A 139 1.30 6.37 13.36
N ILE A 140 0.54 6.47 12.25
CA ILE A 140 0.76 7.46 11.21
C ILE A 140 0.51 8.87 11.74
N GLU A 141 -0.57 9.10 12.46
CA GLU A 141 -0.87 10.39 13.08
C GLU A 141 0.25 10.84 14.03
N GLY A 142 0.80 9.91 14.81
CA GLY A 142 1.91 10.21 15.72
C GLY A 142 3.26 10.45 15.05
N TRP A 143 3.56 9.77 13.93
CA TRP A 143 4.89 9.80 13.32
C TRP A 143 5.01 10.75 12.12
N PHE A 144 3.89 11.09 11.46
CA PHE A 144 3.86 11.89 10.24
C PHE A 144 2.91 13.09 10.37
N PRO A 145 3.22 14.10 11.22
CA PRO A 145 2.32 15.20 11.53
C PRO A 145 2.00 16.14 10.34
N SER A 146 2.72 16.00 9.22
CA SER A 146 2.44 16.70 7.97
C SER A 146 1.45 15.95 7.07
N TRP A 147 0.85 14.88 7.55
CA TRP A 147 -0.14 14.07 6.86
C TRP A 147 -1.41 13.94 7.69
N GLU A 148 -2.55 14.11 7.06
CA GLU A 148 -3.85 13.94 7.70
C GLU A 148 -4.65 12.78 7.09
N LEU A 149 -5.40 12.07 7.93
CA LEU A 149 -6.35 11.06 7.47
C LEU A 149 -7.56 11.76 6.85
N LYS A 150 -7.63 11.76 5.51
CA LYS A 150 -8.71 12.40 4.75
C LYS A 150 -9.99 11.58 4.72
N GLU A 151 -9.87 10.27 4.56
CA GLU A 151 -11.02 9.39 4.36
C GLU A 151 -10.70 7.95 4.79
N THR A 152 -11.73 7.26 5.28
CA THR A 152 -11.72 5.80 5.50
C THR A 152 -12.84 5.18 4.67
N ILE A 153 -12.52 4.23 3.78
CA ILE A 153 -13.51 3.50 2.98
C ILE A 153 -13.58 2.07 3.50
N LYS A 154 -14.74 1.73 4.04
CA LYS A 154 -15.01 0.40 4.60
C LYS A 154 -15.15 -0.66 3.51
N ASN A 155 -14.61 -1.85 3.78
CA ASN A 155 -14.85 -3.02 2.94
C ASN A 155 -16.00 -3.87 3.54
N ASP A 156 -17.22 -3.59 3.10
CA ASP A 156 -18.41 -4.28 3.60
C ASP A 156 -18.41 -5.80 3.28
N ASN A 157 -17.63 -6.24 2.31
CA ASN A 157 -17.54 -7.66 1.94
C ASN A 157 -16.84 -8.53 3.00
N THR A 158 -16.05 -7.93 3.91
CA THR A 158 -15.36 -8.67 4.97
C THR A 158 -16.22 -8.87 6.22
N GLN A 159 -17.31 -8.12 6.36
CA GLN A 159 -18.18 -8.20 7.55
C GLN A 159 -19.15 -9.36 7.55
N SER A 160 -19.41 -10.01 6.40
CA SER A 160 -20.47 -11.01 6.26
C SER A 160 -20.05 -12.46 6.60
N GLU A 161 -18.77 -12.79 6.61
CA GLU A 161 -18.33 -14.18 6.75
C GLU A 161 -17.55 -14.52 8.03
N SER A 162 -17.02 -13.53 8.73
CA SER A 162 -16.21 -13.78 9.94
C SER A 162 -16.80 -13.13 11.19
N LYS A 163 -17.84 -13.71 11.73
CA LYS A 163 -18.22 -13.42 13.12
C LYS A 163 -17.07 -13.86 14.05
N GLY A 164 -16.11 -12.96 14.30
CA GLY A 164 -15.30 -13.01 15.52
C GLY A 164 -13.88 -13.55 15.41
N LYS A 165 -13.18 -13.52 14.26
CA LYS A 165 -11.80 -14.06 14.21
C LYS A 165 -10.71 -13.19 13.57
N GLU A 166 -11.02 -12.32 12.62
CA GLU A 166 -10.00 -11.48 11.99
C GLU A 166 -10.46 -10.02 11.89
N PRO A 167 -9.55 -9.03 12.11
CA PRO A 167 -9.87 -7.62 11.94
C PRO A 167 -10.34 -7.32 10.52
N SER A 168 -11.27 -6.36 10.40
CA SER A 168 -11.67 -5.85 9.08
C SER A 168 -10.48 -5.17 8.39
N VAL A 169 -10.44 -5.26 7.07
CA VAL A 169 -9.44 -4.62 6.24
C VAL A 169 -10.12 -3.53 5.42
N ASP A 170 -9.70 -2.29 5.63
CA ASP A 170 -10.32 -1.09 5.08
C ASP A 170 -9.28 -0.23 4.34
N PHE A 171 -9.75 0.73 3.53
CA PHE A 171 -8.88 1.77 2.98
C PHE A 171 -8.74 2.95 3.93
N PHE A 172 -7.51 3.41 4.11
CA PHE A 172 -7.15 4.63 4.81
C PHE A 172 -6.42 5.56 3.84
N ILE A 173 -6.99 6.72 3.58
CA ILE A 173 -6.49 7.69 2.61
C ILE A 173 -5.92 8.87 3.37
N PHE A 174 -4.62 9.09 3.22
CA PHE A 174 -3.89 10.21 3.81
C PHE A 174 -3.55 11.25 2.75
N GLN A 175 -3.63 12.51 3.13
CA GLN A 175 -3.27 13.65 2.29
C GLN A 175 -2.17 14.47 2.97
N SER A 176 -1.18 14.95 2.20
CA SER A 176 -0.19 15.91 2.70
C SER A 176 -0.84 17.26 3.02
N CYS A 177 -0.51 17.83 4.17
CA CYS A 177 -0.94 19.18 4.58
C CYS A 177 -0.31 20.28 3.73
#